data_4891af28db3d3c63dc1422b982690c5f
#
_entry.id   4891af28db3d3c63dc1422b982690c5f
#
_cell.length_a   1.000
_cell.length_b   1.000
_cell.length_c   1.000
_cell.angle_alpha   90.00
_cell.angle_beta   90.00
_cell.angle_gamma   90.00
#
_symmetry.space_group_name_H-M   'P 1'
#
loop_
_entity.id
_entity.type
_entity.pdbx_description
1 polymer ?
#
loop_
_entity_poly.entity_id
_entity_poly.type
_entity_poly.pdbx_seq_one_letter_code
_entity_poly.pdbx_strand_id
1 'polypeptide(L)'
;MGVVETASVDAVWSAHNLEHLAAHEVPLALAEFRRVLRADGFVLATMPDLQQVAELVAADNLEGAAYLSAMGPIAALDMLYGYRPAIAQGNAFMGHRTGFTATTLATHLQRAGFAEVRVQRDGAFALWATGVKRG
;
A
#
# COMPACT_ATOMS: atom_id res chain seq x y z
N MET A 1 15.45 -3.01 -5.52
CA MET A 1 16.00 -3.62 -4.29
C MET A 1 17.13 -4.63 -4.55
N GLY A 2 17.56 -4.78 -5.78
CA GLY A 2 18.64 -5.72 -6.14
C GLY A 2 19.97 -5.46 -5.44
N VAL A 3 20.18 -4.23 -4.93
CA VAL A 3 21.41 -3.85 -4.23
C VAL A 3 21.38 -4.23 -2.74
N VAL A 4 20.23 -4.63 -2.20
CA VAL A 4 20.12 -5.07 -0.80
C VAL A 4 20.32 -6.58 -0.73
N GLU A 5 21.24 -7.00 0.14
CA GLU A 5 21.59 -8.41 0.28
C GLU A 5 20.41 -9.22 0.84
N THR A 6 20.36 -10.49 0.45
CA THR A 6 19.40 -11.47 0.99
C THR A 6 19.60 -11.61 2.50
N ALA A 7 18.49 -11.66 3.24
CA ALA A 7 18.47 -11.88 4.69
C ALA A 7 19.36 -10.89 5.45
N SER A 8 19.33 -9.61 5.07
CA SER A 8 20.23 -8.59 5.61
C SER A 8 19.55 -7.54 6.49
N VAL A 9 18.22 -7.44 6.46
CA VAL A 9 17.50 -6.40 7.21
C VAL A 9 16.48 -7.00 8.17
N ASP A 10 16.20 -6.28 9.24
CA ASP A 10 15.27 -6.72 10.27
C ASP A 10 13.82 -6.37 9.97
N ALA A 11 13.62 -5.29 9.22
CA ALA A 11 12.27 -4.83 8.87
C ALA A 11 12.28 -4.12 7.51
N VAL A 12 11.12 -4.17 6.86
CA VAL A 12 10.83 -3.36 5.66
C VAL A 12 9.64 -2.47 5.98
N TRP A 13 9.80 -1.18 5.77
CA TRP A 13 8.74 -0.20 5.89
C TRP A 13 8.33 0.26 4.49
N SER A 14 7.06 0.05 4.16
CA SER A 14 6.50 0.45 2.86
C SER A 14 5.27 1.32 3.08
N ALA A 15 5.41 2.62 2.84
CA ALA A 15 4.33 3.58 3.00
C ALA A 15 3.99 4.20 1.64
N HIS A 16 2.76 4.00 1.19
CA HIS A 16 2.26 4.58 -0.05
C HIS A 16 3.13 4.26 -1.27
N ASN A 17 3.53 3.01 -1.41
CA ASN A 17 4.39 2.52 -2.49
C ASN A 17 3.73 1.47 -3.37
N LEU A 18 3.10 0.46 -2.76
CA LEU A 18 2.58 -0.69 -3.50
C LEU A 18 1.47 -0.32 -4.49
N GLU A 19 0.68 0.70 -4.18
CA GLU A 19 -0.39 1.16 -5.07
C GLU A 19 0.12 1.84 -6.34
N HIS A 20 1.39 2.23 -6.37
CA HIS A 20 2.02 2.83 -7.56
C HIS A 20 2.54 1.79 -8.55
N LEU A 21 2.57 0.53 -8.15
CA LEU A 21 2.95 -0.58 -9.01
C LEU A 21 1.76 -1.05 -9.85
N ALA A 22 2.03 -1.64 -11.00
CA ALA A 22 1.00 -2.39 -11.71
C ALA A 22 0.63 -3.64 -10.90
N ALA A 23 -0.60 -4.12 -11.03
CA ALA A 23 -1.09 -5.22 -10.20
C ALA A 23 -0.19 -6.46 -10.27
N HIS A 24 0.34 -6.79 -11.44
CA HIS A 24 1.21 -7.96 -11.62
C HIS A 24 2.60 -7.79 -10.99
N GLU A 25 3.01 -6.57 -10.67
CA GLU A 25 4.29 -6.27 -10.05
C GLU A 25 4.25 -6.41 -8.53
N VAL A 26 3.06 -6.38 -7.92
CA VAL A 26 2.91 -6.46 -6.46
C VAL A 26 3.50 -7.76 -5.89
N PRO A 27 3.23 -8.95 -6.46
CA PRO A 27 3.86 -10.18 -5.97
C PRO A 27 5.38 -10.15 -6.05
N LEU A 28 5.94 -9.51 -7.07
CA LEU A 28 7.39 -9.40 -7.24
C LEU A 28 8.00 -8.50 -6.14
N ALA A 29 7.35 -7.38 -5.84
CA ALA A 29 7.79 -6.49 -4.78
C ALA A 29 7.74 -7.17 -3.40
N LEU A 30 6.67 -7.89 -3.13
CA LEU A 30 6.52 -8.60 -1.85
C LEU A 30 7.54 -9.73 -1.72
N ALA A 31 7.85 -10.43 -2.81
CA ALA A 31 8.91 -11.44 -2.82
C ALA A 31 10.27 -10.81 -2.49
N GLU A 32 10.54 -9.61 -3.01
CA GLU A 32 11.78 -8.88 -2.70
C GLU A 32 11.82 -8.40 -1.25
N PHE A 33 10.71 -7.92 -0.70
CA PHE A 33 10.64 -7.58 0.72
C PHE A 33 10.98 -8.79 1.58
N ARG A 34 10.42 -9.95 1.24
CA ARG A 34 10.70 -11.19 1.98
C ARG A 34 12.16 -11.62 1.81
N ARG A 35 12.71 -11.50 0.61
CA ARG A 35 14.10 -11.89 0.33
C ARG A 35 15.09 -11.14 1.22
N VAL A 36 14.93 -9.82 1.34
CA VAL A 36 15.89 -8.99 2.09
C VAL A 36 15.75 -9.13 3.61
N LEU A 37 14.59 -9.57 4.09
CA LEU A 37 14.36 -9.77 5.52
C LEU A 37 15.15 -10.96 6.06
N ARG A 38 15.68 -10.80 7.26
CA ARG A 38 16.18 -11.91 8.06
C ARG A 38 15.03 -12.79 8.53
N ALA A 39 15.34 -14.03 8.93
CA ALA A 39 14.38 -14.86 9.63
C ALA A 39 13.84 -14.09 10.85
N ASP A 40 12.53 -14.17 11.07
CA ASP A 40 11.80 -13.44 12.09
C ASP A 40 11.73 -11.91 11.89
N GLY A 41 12.25 -11.41 10.78
CA GLY A 41 12.02 -10.03 10.34
C GLY A 41 10.59 -9.81 9.87
N PHE A 42 10.18 -8.57 9.76
CA PHE A 42 8.79 -8.26 9.42
C PHE A 42 8.69 -7.13 8.40
N VAL A 43 7.57 -7.13 7.68
CA VAL A 43 7.14 -6.01 6.85
C VAL A 43 6.01 -5.25 7.55
N LEU A 44 6.05 -3.93 7.43
CA LEU A 44 4.96 -3.04 7.81
C LEU A 44 4.64 -2.19 6.59
N ALA A 45 3.39 -2.26 6.13
CA ALA A 45 2.96 -1.55 4.93
C ALA A 45 1.68 -0.77 5.19
N THR A 46 1.56 0.37 4.54
CA THR A 46 0.32 1.17 4.55
C THR A 46 0.03 1.69 3.14
N MET A 47 -1.26 1.77 2.81
CA MET A 47 -1.76 2.28 1.55
C MET A 47 -3.25 2.61 1.68
N PRO A 48 -3.86 3.25 0.69
CA PRO A 48 -5.29 3.54 0.75
C PRO A 48 -6.15 2.28 0.88
N ASP A 49 -7.20 2.39 1.71
CA ASP A 49 -8.25 1.38 1.84
C ASP A 49 -9.31 1.64 0.77
N LEU A 50 -9.25 0.91 -0.34
CA LEU A 50 -10.16 1.13 -1.45
C LEU A 50 -11.61 0.85 -1.08
N GLN A 51 -11.89 -0.03 -0.12
CA GLN A 51 -13.25 -0.29 0.30
C GLN A 51 -13.87 0.96 0.93
N GLN A 52 -13.14 1.67 1.76
CA GLN A 52 -13.61 2.91 2.37
C GLN A 52 -13.72 4.03 1.33
N VAL A 53 -12.77 4.11 0.40
CA VAL A 53 -12.83 5.07 -0.71
C VAL A 53 -14.05 4.80 -1.59
N ALA A 54 -14.35 3.52 -1.88
CA ALA A 54 -15.50 3.13 -2.67
C ALA A 54 -16.83 3.56 -2.02
N GLU A 55 -16.90 3.60 -0.70
CA GLU A 55 -18.09 4.10 0.01
C GLU A 55 -18.34 5.58 -0.31
N LEU A 56 -17.30 6.40 -0.42
CA LEU A 56 -17.42 7.79 -0.85
C LEU A 56 -17.93 7.90 -2.29
N VAL A 57 -17.36 7.08 -3.17
CA VAL A 57 -17.78 7.06 -4.58
C VAL A 57 -19.23 6.62 -4.71
N ALA A 58 -19.62 5.59 -3.95
CA ALA A 58 -21.00 5.11 -3.92
C ALA A 58 -21.98 6.18 -3.42
N ALA A 59 -21.54 7.09 -2.58
CA ALA A 59 -22.29 8.23 -2.10
C ALA A 59 -22.20 9.45 -3.03
N ASP A 60 -21.64 9.29 -4.23
CA ASP A 60 -21.43 10.35 -5.21
C ASP A 60 -20.51 11.47 -4.72
N ASN A 61 -19.54 11.13 -3.87
CA ASN A 61 -18.55 12.07 -3.36
C ASN A 61 -17.16 11.69 -3.92
N LEU A 62 -16.90 12.09 -5.15
CA LEU A 62 -15.64 11.77 -5.83
C LEU A 62 -14.55 12.82 -5.59
N GLU A 63 -14.90 14.09 -5.63
CA GLU A 63 -13.94 15.20 -5.59
C GLU A 63 -13.99 16.03 -4.31
N GLY A 64 -14.97 15.81 -3.43
CA GLY A 64 -15.05 16.48 -2.15
C GLY A 64 -13.92 16.01 -1.22
N ALA A 65 -13.41 16.90 -0.37
CA ALA A 65 -12.35 16.54 0.57
C ALA A 65 -12.83 15.46 1.55
N ALA A 66 -12.13 14.33 1.56
CA ALA A 66 -12.39 13.26 2.52
C ALA A 66 -11.65 13.54 3.83
N TYR A 67 -10.46 14.09 3.74
CA TYR A 67 -9.68 14.52 4.90
C TYR A 67 -8.65 15.58 4.48
N LEU A 68 -8.06 16.24 5.47
CA LEU A 68 -6.97 17.20 5.24
C LEU A 68 -5.64 16.55 5.58
N SER A 69 -4.68 16.66 4.67
CA SER A 69 -3.30 16.23 4.87
C SER A 69 -2.39 17.44 4.99
N ALA A 70 -1.12 17.19 5.34
CA ALA A 70 -0.10 18.24 5.34
C ALA A 70 0.06 18.91 3.97
N MET A 71 -0.28 18.19 2.89
CA MET A 71 -0.19 18.71 1.51
C MET A 71 -1.48 19.37 1.03
N GLY A 72 -2.53 19.36 1.84
CA GLY A 72 -3.83 19.91 1.49
C GLY A 72 -4.96 18.88 1.53
N PRO A 73 -6.17 19.24 1.02
CA PRO A 73 -7.31 18.33 1.03
C PRO A 73 -7.09 17.14 0.11
N ILE A 74 -7.53 15.97 0.54
CA ILE A 74 -7.46 14.70 -0.20
C ILE A 74 -8.89 14.23 -0.47
N ALA A 75 -9.19 13.96 -1.73
CA ALA A 75 -10.48 13.45 -2.18
C ALA A 75 -10.40 11.96 -2.52
N ALA A 76 -11.56 11.32 -2.68
CA ALA A 76 -11.62 9.94 -3.16
C ALA A 76 -10.85 9.77 -4.48
N LEU A 77 -10.97 10.74 -5.39
CA LEU A 77 -10.29 10.71 -6.68
C LEU A 77 -8.76 10.66 -6.52
N ASP A 78 -8.21 11.38 -5.55
CA ASP A 78 -6.79 11.36 -5.25
C ASP A 78 -6.33 10.01 -4.70
N MET A 79 -7.16 9.37 -3.88
CA MET A 79 -6.84 8.06 -3.33
C MET A 79 -6.96 6.96 -4.37
N LEU A 80 -7.86 7.11 -5.35
CA LEU A 80 -8.04 6.13 -6.43
C LEU A 80 -6.94 6.22 -7.49
N TYR A 81 -6.62 7.43 -7.93
CA TYR A 81 -5.75 7.62 -9.10
C TYR A 81 -4.43 8.31 -8.80
N GLY A 82 -4.24 8.78 -7.59
CA GLY A 82 -3.05 9.50 -7.18
C GLY A 82 -3.33 10.98 -6.93
N TYR A 83 -2.45 11.62 -6.17
CA TYR A 83 -2.61 13.01 -5.77
C TYR A 83 -2.53 13.94 -6.99
N ARG A 84 -3.68 14.49 -7.38
CA ARG A 84 -3.83 15.25 -8.63
C ARG A 84 -2.86 16.43 -8.76
N PRO A 85 -2.63 17.27 -7.71
CA PRO A 85 -1.68 18.36 -7.83
C PRO A 85 -0.26 17.92 -8.17
N ALA A 86 0.22 16.81 -7.60
CA ALA A 86 1.55 16.29 -7.88
C ALA A 86 1.65 15.78 -9.32
N ILE A 87 0.61 15.08 -9.79
CA ILE A 87 0.55 14.58 -11.17
C ILE A 87 0.52 15.75 -12.15
N ALA A 88 -0.27 16.80 -11.85
CA ALA A 88 -0.36 18.00 -12.69
C ALA A 88 0.97 18.74 -12.81
N GLN A 89 1.85 18.61 -11.81
CA GLN A 89 3.19 19.19 -11.83
C GLN A 89 4.22 18.31 -12.57
N GLY A 90 3.77 17.24 -13.22
CA GLY A 90 4.62 16.36 -14.02
C GLY A 90 5.11 15.10 -13.30
N ASN A 91 4.69 14.86 -12.07
CA ASN A 91 5.09 13.66 -11.34
C ASN A 91 4.13 12.49 -11.63
N ALA A 92 4.33 11.85 -12.79
CA ALA A 92 3.49 10.73 -13.23
C ALA A 92 3.63 9.50 -12.32
N PHE A 93 4.72 9.37 -11.57
CA PHE A 93 4.92 8.28 -10.62
C PHE A 93 3.96 8.33 -9.43
N MET A 94 3.32 9.48 -9.19
CA MET A 94 2.30 9.60 -8.15
C MET A 94 0.95 8.99 -8.56
N GLY A 95 0.82 8.53 -9.80
CA GLY A 95 -0.39 7.83 -10.26
C GLY A 95 -0.52 6.46 -9.62
N HIS A 96 -1.73 6.14 -9.16
CA HIS A 96 -2.03 4.81 -8.62
C HIS A 96 -2.40 3.87 -9.75
N ARG A 97 -1.80 2.68 -9.78
CA ARG A 97 -2.01 1.67 -10.82
C ARG A 97 -2.76 0.45 -10.31
N THR A 98 -2.84 0.29 -9.01
CA THR A 98 -3.58 -0.78 -8.34
C THR A 98 -4.06 -0.29 -6.99
N GLY A 99 -4.76 -1.15 -6.28
CA GLY A 99 -5.25 -0.83 -4.95
C GLY A 99 -5.64 -2.10 -4.20
N PHE A 100 -5.98 -1.91 -2.92
CA PHE A 100 -6.17 -3.04 -2.02
C PHE A 100 -7.38 -2.83 -1.12
N THR A 101 -8.05 -3.94 -0.81
CA THR A 101 -8.90 -4.07 0.36
C THR A 101 -8.12 -4.82 1.44
N ALA A 102 -8.64 -4.84 2.66
CA ALA A 102 -7.98 -5.59 3.74
C ALA A 102 -7.83 -7.07 3.38
N THR A 103 -8.85 -7.68 2.82
CA THR A 103 -8.82 -9.10 2.42
C THR A 103 -7.80 -9.37 1.32
N THR A 104 -7.77 -8.55 0.27
CA THR A 104 -6.84 -8.78 -0.85
C THR A 104 -5.40 -8.54 -0.43
N LEU A 105 -5.14 -7.53 0.40
CA LEU A 105 -3.79 -7.29 0.91
C LEU A 105 -3.30 -8.46 1.76
N ALA A 106 -4.14 -8.97 2.67
CA ALA A 106 -3.80 -10.15 3.47
C ALA A 106 -3.48 -11.34 2.57
N THR A 107 -4.27 -11.57 1.53
CA THR A 107 -4.05 -12.66 0.59
C THR A 107 -2.72 -12.52 -0.14
N HIS A 108 -2.39 -11.31 -0.61
CA HIS A 108 -1.10 -11.05 -1.25
C HIS A 108 0.08 -11.36 -0.34
N LEU A 109 0.01 -10.92 0.92
CA LEU A 109 1.08 -11.18 1.89
C LEU A 109 1.21 -12.68 2.18
N GLN A 110 0.10 -13.39 2.36
CA GLN A 110 0.11 -14.83 2.59
C GLN A 110 0.69 -15.60 1.40
N ARG A 111 0.31 -15.24 0.18
CA ARG A 111 0.84 -15.86 -1.04
C ARG A 111 2.33 -15.58 -1.23
N ALA A 112 2.81 -14.45 -0.75
CA ALA A 112 4.23 -14.14 -0.78
C ALA A 112 5.04 -14.92 0.26
N GLY A 113 4.38 -15.68 1.13
CA GLY A 113 5.02 -16.53 2.11
C GLY A 113 5.19 -15.92 3.50
N PHE A 114 4.58 -14.75 3.76
CA PHE A 114 4.60 -14.18 5.09
C PHE A 114 3.68 -14.95 6.04
N ALA A 115 4.13 -15.09 7.29
CA ALA A 115 3.37 -15.66 8.39
C ALA A 115 2.81 -14.54 9.27
N GLU A 116 1.84 -14.91 10.14
CA GLU A 116 1.26 -13.97 11.11
C GLU A 116 0.78 -12.68 10.47
N VAL A 117 0.17 -12.81 9.30
CA VAL A 117 -0.33 -11.66 8.53
C VAL A 117 -1.51 -11.02 9.27
N ARG A 118 -1.40 -9.72 9.50
CA ARG A 118 -2.46 -8.93 10.11
C ARG A 118 -2.69 -7.68 9.28
N VAL A 119 -3.95 -7.39 8.97
CA VAL A 119 -4.34 -6.19 8.26
C VAL A 119 -5.44 -5.49 9.03
N GLN A 120 -5.24 -4.20 9.29
CA GLN A 120 -6.21 -3.38 9.99
C GLN A 120 -6.67 -2.23 9.09
N ARG A 121 -7.96 -1.91 9.18
CA ARG A 121 -8.56 -0.72 8.58
C ARG A 121 -8.60 0.35 9.67
N ASP A 122 -7.96 1.49 9.44
CA ASP A 122 -7.88 2.52 10.49
C ASP A 122 -9.10 3.45 10.55
N GLY A 123 -10.04 3.32 9.62
CA GLY A 123 -11.21 4.19 9.55
C GLY A 123 -10.91 5.58 9.01
N ALA A 124 -9.65 5.88 8.71
CA ALA A 124 -9.18 7.14 8.12
C ALA A 124 -8.60 6.92 6.73
N PHE A 125 -9.22 6.02 5.96
CA PHE A 125 -8.90 5.68 4.58
C PHE A 125 -7.57 4.97 4.37
N ALA A 126 -6.98 4.39 5.41
CA ALA A 126 -5.75 3.64 5.27
C ALA A 126 -5.89 2.20 5.76
N LEU A 127 -5.14 1.31 5.10
CA LEU A 127 -4.85 -0.03 5.55
C LEU A 127 -3.47 -0.05 6.20
N TRP A 128 -3.34 -0.83 7.26
CA TRP A 128 -2.06 -1.09 7.94
C TRP A 128 -1.88 -2.60 7.99
N ALA A 129 -0.77 -3.07 7.45
CA ALA A 129 -0.51 -4.50 7.34
C ALA A 129 0.85 -4.87 7.90
N THR A 130 0.91 -6.01 8.59
CA THR A 130 2.17 -6.61 9.02
C THR A 130 2.21 -8.06 8.58
N GLY A 131 3.42 -8.54 8.32
CA GLY A 131 3.69 -9.95 8.04
C GLY A 131 5.10 -10.28 8.50
N VAL A 132 5.32 -11.50 8.94
CA VAL A 132 6.59 -11.96 9.51
C VAL A 132 7.19 -13.01 8.58
N LYS A 133 8.50 -12.92 8.37
CA LYS A 133 9.24 -13.97 7.66
C LYS A 133 9.64 -15.06 8.65
N ARG A 134 9.06 -16.24 8.51
CA ARG A 134 9.46 -17.45 9.26
C ARG A 134 10.33 -18.33 8.38
N GLY A 135 11.46 -18.67 8.88
CA GLY A 135 12.44 -19.50 8.16
C GLY A 135 13.23 -18.68 7.15
#